data_733f28bef8c15999609611ea3a555953
#
_entry.id   733f28bef8c15999609611ea3a555953
#
_cell.length_a   1.000
_cell.length_b   1.000
_cell.length_c   1.000
_cell.angle_alpha   90.00
_cell.angle_beta   90.00
_cell.angle_gamma   90.00
#
_symmetry.space_group_name_H-M   'P 1'
#
loop_
_entity.id
_entity.type
_entity.pdbx_description
1 polymer ?
#
loop_
_entity_poly.entity_id
_entity_poly.type
_entity_poly.pdbx_seq_one_letter_code
_entity_poly.pdbx_strand_id
1 'polypeptide(L)'
;TPVEELQEKSDRMKKRLENLGEVNPTAIEAFQQMKKRYEFILEQKNDLVSAKDSLLQTIQEVEATANQQFLETFNKVRDNFQKVFKALFTEDDTADLVLENPENLAETGIDIVAKPKGKRPSSITQLSGGEKTLTATALLFAIYLIKPAPFCILDEVDAPLDDANVGKFTNMIRK
;
A
#
# COMPACT_ATOMS: atom_id res chain seq x y z
N THR A 1 -48.85 60.12 24.92
CA THR A 1 -48.83 58.82 25.64
C THR A 1 -49.23 59.09 27.07
N PRO A 2 -50.24 58.36 27.60
CA PRO A 2 -50.71 58.65 28.98
C PRO A 2 -49.55 58.32 29.95
N VAL A 3 -49.42 59.13 30.98
CA VAL A 3 -48.36 59.06 31.98
C VAL A 3 -48.33 57.71 32.67
N GLU A 4 -49.47 57.05 32.79
CA GLU A 4 -49.63 55.68 33.31
C GLU A 4 -48.91 54.62 32.54
N GLU A 5 -48.91 54.65 31.19
CA GLU A 5 -48.16 53.70 30.35
C GLU A 5 -46.62 53.86 30.46
N LEU A 6 -46.16 55.07 30.65
CA LEU A 6 -44.77 55.40 30.90
C LEU A 6 -44.29 54.89 32.25
N GLN A 7 -45.16 54.96 33.23
CA GLN A 7 -44.90 54.46 34.59
C GLN A 7 -44.82 52.94 34.62
N GLU A 8 -45.79 52.26 34.01
CA GLU A 8 -45.73 50.82 33.90
C GLU A 8 -44.48 50.27 33.12
N LYS A 9 -44.08 50.96 32.08
CA LYS A 9 -42.87 50.66 31.34
C LYS A 9 -41.63 50.89 32.20
N SER A 10 -41.56 51.93 32.97
CA SER A 10 -40.48 52.21 33.89
C SER A 10 -40.35 51.10 34.96
N ASP A 11 -41.49 50.73 35.57
CA ASP A 11 -41.54 49.73 36.63
C ASP A 11 -41.18 48.34 36.11
N ARG A 12 -41.59 47.97 34.88
CA ARG A 12 -41.13 46.73 34.21
C ARG A 12 -39.64 46.74 33.93
N MET A 13 -39.07 47.87 33.51
CA MET A 13 -37.62 48.00 33.29
C MET A 13 -36.83 47.96 34.60
N LYS A 14 -37.30 48.54 35.65
CA LYS A 14 -36.67 48.46 36.98
C LYS A 14 -36.66 47.04 37.53
N LYS A 15 -37.77 46.29 37.44
CA LYS A 15 -37.84 44.90 37.82
C LYS A 15 -36.90 44.00 36.97
N ARG A 16 -36.75 44.30 35.67
CA ARG A 16 -35.77 43.60 34.83
C ARG A 16 -34.33 43.89 35.24
N LEU A 17 -34.02 45.13 35.62
CA LEU A 17 -32.69 45.53 36.11
C LEU A 17 -32.37 44.85 37.46
N GLU A 18 -33.31 44.83 38.37
CA GLU A 18 -33.18 44.15 39.67
C GLU A 18 -32.98 42.65 39.54
N ASN A 19 -33.67 42.00 38.56
CA ASN A 19 -33.53 40.56 38.27
C ASN A 19 -32.20 40.20 37.56
N LEU A 20 -31.50 41.15 36.95
CA LEU A 20 -30.19 40.93 36.31
C LEU A 20 -29.06 40.78 37.35
N GLY A 21 -29.27 41.21 38.60
CA GLY A 21 -28.28 41.11 39.68
C GLY A 21 -27.00 41.93 39.38
N GLU A 22 -25.93 41.58 40.05
CA GLU A 22 -24.61 42.19 39.83
C GLU A 22 -24.05 41.85 38.46
N VAL A 23 -24.04 42.79 37.52
CA VAL A 23 -23.45 42.61 36.20
C VAL A 23 -21.95 42.82 36.29
N ASN A 24 -21.19 41.79 35.93
CA ASN A 24 -19.74 41.91 35.84
C ASN A 24 -19.36 42.75 34.60
N PRO A 25 -18.81 43.96 34.77
CA PRO A 25 -18.46 44.85 33.64
C PRO A 25 -17.36 44.29 32.74
N THR A 26 -16.53 43.38 33.25
CA THR A 26 -15.45 42.74 32.47
C THR A 26 -15.92 41.49 31.70
N ALA A 27 -17.16 41.04 31.91
CA ALA A 27 -17.70 39.86 31.25
C ALA A 27 -17.76 39.98 29.72
N ILE A 28 -18.03 41.19 29.21
CA ILE A 28 -18.11 41.45 27.76
C ILE A 28 -16.74 41.33 27.12
N GLU A 29 -15.71 41.94 27.76
CA GLU A 29 -14.33 41.84 27.26
C GLU A 29 -13.79 40.41 27.33
N ALA A 30 -14.03 39.71 28.44
CA ALA A 30 -13.66 38.31 28.60
C ALA A 30 -14.34 37.41 27.54
N PHE A 31 -15.63 37.64 27.28
CA PHE A 31 -16.37 36.94 26.24
C PHE A 31 -15.76 37.19 24.84
N GLN A 32 -15.43 38.43 24.51
CA GLN A 32 -14.83 38.79 23.24
C GLN A 32 -13.45 38.12 23.05
N GLN A 33 -12.63 38.11 24.10
CA GLN A 33 -11.32 37.42 24.07
C GLN A 33 -11.47 35.90 23.91
N MET A 34 -12.39 35.30 24.67
CA MET A 34 -12.69 33.87 24.54
C MET A 34 -13.22 33.53 23.15
N LYS A 35 -14.11 34.36 22.61
CA LYS A 35 -14.68 34.18 21.27
C LYS A 35 -13.58 34.22 20.19
N LYS A 36 -12.69 35.21 20.24
CA LYS A 36 -11.55 35.29 19.31
C LYS A 36 -10.64 34.07 19.40
N ARG A 37 -10.35 33.62 20.62
CA ARG A 37 -9.54 32.43 20.84
C ARG A 37 -10.24 31.18 20.33
N TYR A 38 -11.53 31.03 20.54
CA TYR A 38 -12.34 29.94 20.04
C TYR A 38 -12.35 29.90 18.50
N GLU A 39 -12.61 31.04 17.85
CA GLU A 39 -12.61 31.17 16.41
C GLU A 39 -11.24 30.77 15.79
N PHE A 40 -10.15 31.26 16.39
CA PHE A 40 -8.80 30.88 15.98
C PHE A 40 -8.55 29.37 16.12
N ILE A 41 -8.91 28.77 17.26
CA ILE A 41 -8.74 27.32 17.47
C ILE A 41 -9.61 26.51 16.49
N LEU A 42 -10.81 26.99 16.20
CA LEU A 42 -11.71 26.33 15.25
C LEU A 42 -11.13 26.35 13.83
N GLU A 43 -10.58 27.49 13.41
CA GLU A 43 -9.88 27.63 12.12
C GLU A 43 -8.70 26.66 12.03
N GLN A 44 -7.80 26.68 13.03
CA GLN A 44 -6.65 25.78 13.07
C GLN A 44 -7.05 24.30 13.07
N LYS A 45 -8.11 23.95 13.81
CA LYS A 45 -8.66 22.58 13.77
C LYS A 45 -9.13 22.20 12.37
N ASN A 46 -9.87 23.08 11.70
CA ASN A 46 -10.39 22.80 10.36
C ASN A 46 -9.25 22.65 9.35
N ASP A 47 -8.22 23.47 9.42
CA ASP A 47 -7.03 23.37 8.58
C ASP A 47 -6.30 22.02 8.78
N LEU A 48 -6.13 21.60 10.04
CA LEU A 48 -5.50 20.31 10.36
C LEU A 48 -6.34 19.11 9.86
N VAL A 49 -7.67 19.19 10.00
CA VAL A 49 -8.57 18.15 9.48
C VAL A 49 -8.47 18.07 7.95
N SER A 50 -8.49 19.22 7.27
CA SER A 50 -8.35 19.29 5.82
C SER A 50 -6.99 18.76 5.35
N ALA A 51 -5.90 19.12 6.02
CA ALA A 51 -4.57 18.61 5.74
C ALA A 51 -4.48 17.10 5.93
N LYS A 52 -5.05 16.58 7.03
CA LYS A 52 -5.13 15.14 7.28
C LYS A 52 -5.87 14.40 6.17
N ASP A 53 -7.04 14.91 5.77
CA ASP A 53 -7.86 14.26 4.74
C ASP A 53 -7.15 14.27 3.38
N SER A 54 -6.46 15.36 3.03
CA SER A 54 -5.63 15.45 1.83
C SER A 54 -4.47 14.45 1.84
N LEU A 55 -3.81 14.27 2.99
CA LEU A 55 -2.74 13.28 3.14
C LEU A 55 -3.27 11.84 2.99
N LEU A 56 -4.41 11.53 3.58
CA LEU A 56 -5.03 10.22 3.44
C LEU A 56 -5.40 9.91 1.99
N GLN A 57 -5.95 10.89 1.27
CA GLN A 57 -6.23 10.75 -0.14
C GLN A 57 -4.95 10.49 -0.95
N THR A 58 -3.89 11.26 -0.70
CA THR A 58 -2.60 11.06 -1.38
C THR A 58 -2.02 9.66 -1.12
N ILE A 59 -2.11 9.18 0.12
CA ILE A 59 -1.68 7.81 0.47
C ILE A 59 -2.46 6.79 -0.36
N GLN A 60 -3.78 6.90 -0.43
CA GLN A 60 -4.62 5.98 -1.21
C GLN A 60 -4.27 5.99 -2.70
N GLU A 61 -4.02 7.16 -3.29
CA GLU A 61 -3.62 7.29 -4.69
C GLU A 61 -2.25 6.65 -4.97
N VAL A 62 -1.28 6.84 -4.06
CA VAL A 62 0.04 6.23 -4.16
C VAL A 62 -0.04 4.71 -4.01
N GLU A 63 -0.79 4.22 -3.01
CA GLU A 63 -1.01 2.78 -2.80
C GLU A 63 -1.69 2.12 -4.01
N ALA A 64 -2.73 2.74 -4.55
CA ALA A 64 -3.42 2.23 -5.74
C ALA A 64 -2.47 2.13 -6.94
N THR A 65 -1.66 3.17 -7.17
CA THR A 65 -0.66 3.19 -8.25
C THR A 65 0.42 2.14 -8.06
N ALA A 66 0.95 2.02 -6.83
CA ALA A 66 1.97 1.04 -6.49
C ALA A 66 1.44 -0.40 -6.67
N ASN A 67 0.23 -0.68 -6.19
CA ASN A 67 -0.42 -1.98 -6.32
C ASN A 67 -0.66 -2.35 -7.79
N GLN A 68 -1.09 -1.40 -8.61
CA GLN A 68 -1.26 -1.63 -10.04
C GLN A 68 0.08 -1.98 -10.71
N GLN A 69 1.13 -1.18 -10.49
CA GLN A 69 2.45 -1.44 -11.06
C GLN A 69 3.05 -2.77 -10.59
N PHE A 70 2.84 -3.10 -9.31
CA PHE A 70 3.25 -4.38 -8.76
C PHE A 70 2.57 -5.54 -9.48
N LEU A 71 1.24 -5.52 -9.61
CA LEU A 71 0.49 -6.60 -10.28
C LEU A 71 0.87 -6.74 -11.76
N GLU A 72 1.04 -5.62 -12.47
CA GLU A 72 1.49 -5.65 -13.87
C GLU A 72 2.88 -6.29 -14.01
N THR A 73 3.79 -5.92 -13.11
CA THR A 73 5.16 -6.48 -13.10
C THR A 73 5.15 -7.93 -12.67
N PHE A 74 4.42 -8.27 -11.63
CA PHE A 74 4.25 -9.64 -11.15
C PHE A 74 3.73 -10.57 -12.25
N ASN A 75 2.70 -10.17 -12.97
CA ASN A 75 2.15 -10.96 -14.06
C ASN A 75 3.17 -11.18 -15.20
N LYS A 76 3.95 -10.15 -15.55
CA LYS A 76 5.03 -10.27 -16.53
C LYS A 76 6.12 -11.24 -16.07
N VAL A 77 6.53 -11.13 -14.77
CA VAL A 77 7.51 -12.09 -14.21
C VAL A 77 6.95 -13.49 -14.24
N ARG A 78 5.70 -13.69 -13.83
CA ARG A 78 5.02 -14.98 -13.80
C ARG A 78 4.96 -15.63 -15.18
N ASP A 79 4.56 -14.88 -16.21
CA ASP A 79 4.50 -15.36 -17.59
C ASP A 79 5.89 -15.75 -18.12
N ASN A 80 6.90 -14.92 -17.85
CA ASN A 80 8.27 -15.22 -18.23
C ASN A 80 8.80 -16.45 -17.47
N PHE A 81 8.50 -16.55 -16.18
CA PHE A 81 8.91 -17.67 -15.35
C PHE A 81 8.37 -18.99 -15.88
N GLN A 82 7.10 -19.05 -16.26
CA GLN A 82 6.49 -20.22 -16.84
C GLN A 82 7.16 -20.62 -18.18
N LYS A 83 7.51 -19.64 -19.03
CA LYS A 83 8.21 -19.88 -20.30
C LYS A 83 9.63 -20.39 -20.09
N VAL A 84 10.40 -19.71 -19.23
CA VAL A 84 11.79 -20.09 -18.93
C VAL A 84 11.84 -21.45 -18.22
N PHE A 85 10.91 -21.71 -17.32
CA PHE A 85 10.82 -22.99 -16.62
C PHE A 85 10.61 -24.16 -17.61
N LYS A 86 9.68 -24.01 -18.55
CA LYS A 86 9.47 -25.02 -19.60
C LYS A 86 10.70 -25.24 -20.49
N ALA A 87 11.47 -24.17 -20.74
CA ALA A 87 12.71 -24.30 -21.54
C ALA A 87 13.84 -25.03 -20.79
N LEU A 88 13.88 -24.90 -19.45
CA LEU A 88 14.87 -25.55 -18.58
C LEU A 88 14.48 -26.98 -18.20
N PHE A 89 13.19 -27.27 -18.08
CA PHE A 89 12.69 -28.60 -17.73
C PHE A 89 12.16 -29.36 -18.95
N THR A 90 10.86 -29.49 -19.05
CA THR A 90 10.18 -30.07 -20.24
C THR A 90 8.86 -29.35 -20.47
N GLU A 91 8.25 -29.51 -21.65
CA GLU A 91 6.96 -28.87 -21.96
C GLU A 91 5.81 -29.32 -21.06
N ASP A 92 5.90 -30.55 -20.51
CA ASP A 92 4.91 -31.10 -19.58
C ASP A 92 5.08 -30.61 -18.15
N ASP A 93 6.22 -29.99 -17.84
CA ASP A 93 6.53 -29.47 -16.53
C ASP A 93 5.90 -28.06 -16.35
N THR A 94 5.36 -27.80 -15.18
CA THR A 94 4.71 -26.53 -14.90
C THR A 94 5.29 -25.89 -13.65
N ALA A 95 5.38 -24.58 -13.66
CA ALA A 95 5.68 -23.81 -12.48
C ALA A 95 4.83 -22.55 -12.47
N ASP A 96 4.59 -22.02 -11.29
CA ASP A 96 3.81 -20.82 -11.10
C ASP A 96 4.32 -19.98 -9.91
N LEU A 97 4.03 -18.70 -9.95
CA LEU A 97 4.21 -17.79 -8.84
C LEU A 97 2.84 -17.48 -8.26
N VAL A 98 2.69 -17.65 -6.96
CA VAL A 98 1.42 -17.48 -6.26
C VAL A 98 1.59 -16.43 -5.15
N LEU A 99 0.68 -15.47 -5.09
CA LEU A 99 0.61 -14.52 -3.99
C LEU A 99 -0.04 -15.18 -2.78
N GLU A 100 0.60 -15.13 -1.61
CA GLU A 100 0.04 -15.69 -0.37
C GLU A 100 -1.20 -14.94 0.10
N ASN A 101 -1.18 -13.61 -0.02
CA ASN A 101 -2.29 -12.75 0.36
C ASN A 101 -2.59 -11.72 -0.74
N PRO A 102 -3.46 -12.05 -1.71
CA PRO A 102 -3.79 -11.13 -2.80
C PRO A 102 -4.54 -9.88 -2.37
N GLU A 103 -5.15 -9.87 -1.18
CA GLU A 103 -5.92 -8.72 -0.66
C GLU A 103 -5.01 -7.65 -0.04
N ASN A 104 -3.81 -8.03 0.43
CA ASN A 104 -2.84 -7.10 1.00
C ASN A 104 -1.50 -7.22 0.25
N LEU A 105 -1.41 -6.54 -0.89
CA LEU A 105 -0.23 -6.60 -1.77
C LEU A 105 1.03 -6.01 -1.15
N ALA A 106 0.89 -5.10 -0.18
CA ALA A 106 2.03 -4.46 0.48
C ALA A 106 2.83 -5.42 1.38
N GLU A 107 2.16 -6.45 1.91
CA GLU A 107 2.75 -7.40 2.85
C GLU A 107 2.70 -8.85 2.35
N THR A 108 2.26 -9.06 1.10
CA THR A 108 2.10 -10.39 0.54
C THR A 108 3.45 -11.06 0.30
N GLY A 109 3.55 -12.34 0.69
CA GLY A 109 4.61 -13.23 0.22
C GLY A 109 4.35 -13.73 -1.20
N ILE A 110 5.40 -14.19 -1.87
CA ILE A 110 5.32 -14.84 -3.18
C ILE A 110 5.85 -16.28 -3.04
N ASP A 111 4.96 -17.24 -3.20
CA ASP A 111 5.31 -18.65 -3.22
C ASP A 111 5.66 -19.12 -4.63
N ILE A 112 6.70 -19.98 -4.72
CA ILE A 112 7.09 -20.65 -5.94
C ILE A 112 6.55 -22.07 -5.89
N VAL A 113 5.61 -22.38 -6.77
CA VAL A 113 5.04 -23.72 -6.92
C VAL A 113 5.58 -24.31 -8.22
N ALA A 114 6.27 -25.45 -8.12
CA ALA A 114 6.80 -26.15 -9.29
C ALA A 114 6.31 -27.60 -9.33
N LYS A 115 6.04 -28.08 -10.54
CA LYS A 115 5.61 -29.45 -10.80
C LYS A 115 6.53 -30.06 -11.86
N PRO A 116 7.71 -30.59 -11.48
CA PRO A 116 8.53 -31.38 -12.34
C PRO A 116 7.84 -32.70 -12.73
N LYS A 117 8.21 -33.25 -13.86
CA LYS A 117 7.60 -34.44 -14.48
C LYS A 117 7.30 -35.58 -13.49
N GLY A 118 6.04 -36.00 -13.43
CA GLY A 118 5.59 -37.11 -12.58
C GLY A 118 5.42 -36.81 -11.10
N LYS A 119 5.69 -35.59 -10.66
CA LYS A 119 5.52 -35.16 -9.26
C LYS A 119 4.23 -34.34 -9.08
N ARG A 120 3.71 -34.28 -7.84
CA ARG A 120 2.64 -33.34 -7.47
C ARG A 120 3.23 -31.93 -7.39
N PRO A 121 2.43 -30.89 -7.63
CA PRO A 121 2.88 -29.52 -7.40
C PRO A 121 3.42 -29.39 -5.98
N SER A 122 4.61 -28.84 -5.83
CA SER A 122 5.31 -28.74 -4.56
C SER A 122 5.96 -27.37 -4.43
N SER A 123 6.05 -26.87 -3.20
CA SER A 123 6.89 -25.71 -2.90
C SER A 123 8.34 -26.00 -3.28
N ILE A 124 9.08 -24.96 -3.64
CA ILE A 124 10.51 -25.05 -3.98
C ILE A 124 11.34 -25.80 -2.91
N THR A 125 10.92 -25.76 -1.66
CA THR A 125 11.60 -26.43 -0.54
C THR A 125 11.61 -27.95 -0.66
N GLN A 126 10.66 -28.54 -1.38
CA GLN A 126 10.47 -29.98 -1.53
C GLN A 126 11.15 -30.56 -2.79
N LEU A 127 11.73 -29.70 -3.62
CA LEU A 127 12.45 -30.10 -4.82
C LEU A 127 13.84 -30.66 -4.50
N SER A 128 14.42 -31.47 -5.40
CA SER A 128 15.81 -31.87 -5.29
C SER A 128 16.77 -30.70 -5.46
N GLY A 129 18.04 -30.84 -5.03
CA GLY A 129 19.02 -29.75 -5.13
C GLY A 129 19.13 -29.16 -6.53
N GLY A 130 19.32 -29.98 -7.55
CA GLY A 130 19.40 -29.52 -8.94
C GLY A 130 18.09 -28.91 -9.46
N GLU A 131 16.92 -29.47 -9.09
CA GLU A 131 15.60 -28.90 -9.44
C GLU A 131 15.41 -27.53 -8.78
N LYS A 132 15.84 -27.36 -7.52
CA LYS A 132 15.81 -26.06 -6.84
C LYS A 132 16.63 -25.01 -7.57
N THR A 133 17.86 -25.38 -7.93
CA THR A 133 18.77 -24.47 -8.65
C THR A 133 18.22 -24.08 -10.00
N LEU A 134 17.72 -25.04 -10.80
CA LEU A 134 17.09 -24.74 -12.08
C LEU A 134 15.85 -23.85 -11.92
N THR A 135 15.02 -24.09 -10.90
CA THR A 135 13.83 -23.28 -10.62
C THR A 135 14.21 -21.87 -10.22
N ALA A 136 15.21 -21.70 -9.35
CA ALA A 136 15.75 -20.40 -8.96
C ALA A 136 16.34 -19.65 -10.17
N THR A 137 17.07 -20.35 -11.02
CA THR A 137 17.62 -19.83 -12.28
C THR A 137 16.50 -19.40 -13.23
N ALA A 138 15.43 -20.17 -13.35
CA ALA A 138 14.26 -19.79 -14.15
C ALA A 138 13.65 -18.47 -13.67
N LEU A 139 13.52 -18.28 -12.35
CA LEU A 139 13.02 -17.04 -11.79
C LEU A 139 13.95 -15.85 -12.04
N LEU A 140 15.26 -16.06 -11.87
CA LEU A 140 16.26 -15.02 -12.12
C LEU A 140 16.17 -14.52 -13.58
N PHE A 141 16.10 -15.43 -14.55
CA PHE A 141 15.97 -15.06 -15.96
C PHE A 141 14.58 -14.46 -16.27
N ALA A 142 13.53 -14.91 -15.61
CA ALA A 142 12.20 -14.33 -15.77
C ALA A 142 12.17 -12.85 -15.36
N ILE A 143 12.85 -12.50 -14.28
CA ILE A 143 13.00 -11.11 -13.81
C ILE A 143 13.90 -10.33 -14.78
N TYR A 144 15.03 -10.92 -15.19
CA TYR A 144 15.97 -10.31 -16.13
C TYR A 144 15.30 -9.92 -17.47
N LEU A 145 14.40 -10.76 -17.98
CA LEU A 145 13.69 -10.52 -19.24
C LEU A 145 12.72 -9.34 -19.22
N ILE A 146 12.34 -8.84 -18.04
CA ILE A 146 11.48 -7.64 -17.93
C ILE A 146 12.26 -6.38 -18.29
N LYS A 147 13.51 -6.31 -17.83
CA LYS A 147 14.40 -5.18 -18.10
C LYS A 147 15.81 -5.71 -18.35
N PRO A 148 16.07 -6.24 -19.56
CA PRO A 148 17.33 -6.87 -19.85
C PRO A 148 18.47 -5.84 -19.78
N ALA A 149 19.52 -6.18 -19.04
CA ALA A 149 20.77 -5.44 -19.06
C ALA A 149 21.59 -5.82 -20.31
N PRO A 150 22.49 -4.95 -20.79
CA PRO A 150 23.31 -5.24 -21.97
C PRO A 150 24.28 -6.41 -21.78
N PHE A 151 24.60 -6.78 -20.56
CA PHE A 151 25.41 -7.95 -20.21
C PHE A 151 24.99 -8.48 -18.83
N CYS A 152 25.22 -9.78 -18.62
CA CYS A 152 24.98 -10.45 -17.33
C CYS A 152 26.21 -11.31 -17.02
N ILE A 153 26.70 -11.22 -15.79
CA ILE A 153 27.80 -12.05 -15.28
C ILE A 153 27.19 -13.07 -14.33
N LEU A 154 27.41 -14.36 -14.61
CA LEU A 154 26.94 -15.47 -13.80
C LEU A 154 28.17 -16.15 -13.20
N ASP A 155 28.19 -16.27 -11.87
CA ASP A 155 29.28 -16.91 -11.12
C ASP A 155 28.74 -18.14 -10.40
N GLU A 156 29.39 -19.31 -10.58
CA GLU A 156 29.08 -20.59 -9.93
C GLU A 156 27.61 -21.06 -10.03
N VAL A 157 26.86 -20.60 -11.04
CA VAL A 157 25.42 -20.98 -11.19
C VAL A 157 25.27 -22.46 -11.59
N ASP A 158 26.29 -23.03 -12.21
CA ASP A 158 26.35 -24.43 -12.66
C ASP A 158 26.87 -25.40 -11.59
N ALA A 159 27.52 -24.90 -10.53
CA ALA A 159 28.16 -25.76 -9.52
C ALA A 159 27.20 -26.80 -8.87
N PRO A 160 25.93 -26.50 -8.58
CA PRO A 160 24.98 -27.47 -8.03
C PRO A 160 24.22 -28.29 -9.11
N LEU A 161 24.53 -28.11 -10.40
CA LEU A 161 23.87 -28.79 -11.50
C LEU A 161 24.62 -30.06 -11.87
N ASP A 162 23.89 -31.12 -12.17
CA ASP A 162 24.44 -32.31 -12.82
C ASP A 162 24.63 -32.08 -14.34
N ASP A 163 25.38 -32.98 -15.02
CA ASP A 163 25.70 -32.85 -16.45
C ASP A 163 24.45 -32.67 -17.33
N ALA A 164 23.35 -33.35 -17.00
CA ALA A 164 22.09 -33.24 -17.73
C ALA A 164 21.45 -31.86 -17.59
N ASN A 165 21.50 -31.29 -16.40
CA ASN A 165 20.97 -29.97 -16.10
C ASN A 165 21.86 -28.82 -16.61
N VAL A 166 23.19 -29.01 -16.63
CA VAL A 166 24.13 -28.08 -17.30
C VAL A 166 23.82 -27.97 -18.79
N GLY A 167 23.53 -29.09 -19.44
CA GLY A 167 23.12 -29.09 -20.85
C GLY A 167 21.85 -28.29 -21.11
N LYS A 168 20.82 -28.42 -20.25
CA LYS A 168 19.56 -27.68 -20.34
C LYS A 168 19.78 -26.17 -20.13
N PHE A 169 20.55 -25.81 -19.09
CA PHE A 169 20.92 -24.44 -18.79
C PHE A 169 21.65 -23.77 -19.96
N THR A 170 22.67 -24.41 -20.51
CA THR A 170 23.43 -23.90 -21.67
C THR A 170 22.53 -23.71 -22.91
N ASN A 171 21.61 -24.64 -23.17
CA ASN A 171 20.68 -24.53 -24.29
C ASN A 171 19.68 -23.38 -24.12
N MET A 172 19.26 -23.09 -22.90
CA MET A 172 18.37 -21.95 -22.59
C MET A 172 19.08 -20.61 -22.83
N ILE A 173 20.35 -20.47 -22.38
CA ILE A 173 21.13 -19.22 -22.58
C ILE A 173 21.37 -18.91 -24.06
N ARG A 174 21.45 -19.93 -24.92
CA ARG A 174 21.70 -19.75 -26.35
C ARG A 174 20.47 -19.38 -27.17
N LYS A 175 19.29 -19.46 -26.60
CA LYS A 175 18.01 -19.08 -27.22
C LYS A 175 17.62 -17.64 -26.91
#